data_96dde0bff42d7cd244544adfb4a73009
#
_entry.id   96dde0bff42d7cd244544adfb4a73009
#
_cell.length_a   1.000
_cell.length_b   1.000
_cell.length_c   1.000
_cell.angle_alpha   90.00
_cell.angle_beta   90.00
_cell.angle_gamma   90.00
#
_symmetry.space_group_name_H-M   'P 1'
#
loop_
_entity.id
_entity.type
_entity.pdbx_description
1 polymer ?
#
loop_
_entity_poly.entity_id
_entity_poly.type
_entity_poly.pdbx_seq_one_letter_code
_entity_poly.pdbx_strand_id
1 'polypeptide(L)'
;MEHLIASFGEIMLRLAPPGFERFLQSPQFLATWGGGEANVAVAIAQFGGRSRFITVLPRANPIADAFLGELRRFGVESDRIVRGSGRLGIYFVETGANQRPSKVVYDRESSAIAIARPGSIDWDRALEGATWFHITGITPALSESAAQLALESVQKAKERGATVSIDLNFRKNLWKWGKSAHEVMPDLVKHAHVCIANEEDCQKCLNIEVDIDVESGELEREMYSELAERVLATFPNLKWLAITLRESKSASHNGWSACLHNRKSFLLSKHYEITNIVDRVGGGDSFAAGLIYGLTHSDSEKEALEFAVAASCLKHSIPGDFNRFSAEEVFSLVRGGGSGRVQR
;
A
#
# COMPACT_ATOMS: atom_id res chain seq x y z
N MET A 1 -4.86 9.78 -22.34
CA MET A 1 -3.42 9.36 -22.35
C MET A 1 -3.29 8.16 -21.43
N GLU A 2 -2.51 7.17 -21.83
CA GLU A 2 -2.27 5.99 -21.01
C GLU A 2 -1.36 6.36 -19.83
N HIS A 3 -1.80 6.11 -18.60
CA HIS A 3 -1.04 6.42 -17.40
C HIS A 3 -0.04 5.30 -17.08
N LEU A 4 1.25 5.63 -16.93
CA LEU A 4 2.25 4.73 -16.35
C LEU A 4 2.40 5.08 -14.86
N ILE A 5 2.07 4.13 -14.00
CA ILE A 5 2.18 4.26 -12.55
C ILE A 5 3.49 3.59 -12.10
N ALA A 6 4.45 4.39 -11.64
CA ALA A 6 5.69 3.89 -11.04
C ALA A 6 5.55 3.81 -9.52
N SER A 7 6.13 2.78 -8.91
CA SER A 7 6.23 2.67 -7.46
C SER A 7 7.63 2.27 -7.02
N PHE A 8 8.05 2.73 -5.83
CA PHE A 8 9.38 2.46 -5.28
C PHE A 8 9.31 1.96 -3.86
N GLY A 9 9.89 0.80 -3.60
CA GLY A 9 9.93 0.24 -2.26
C GLY A 9 10.60 -1.13 -2.18
N GLU A 10 10.46 -1.79 -1.03
CA GLU A 10 11.03 -3.10 -0.79
C GLU A 10 10.12 -4.23 -1.28
N ILE A 11 10.74 -5.28 -1.76
CA ILE A 11 10.12 -6.58 -1.96
C ILE A 11 10.78 -7.61 -1.06
N MET A 12 9.97 -8.48 -0.46
CA MET A 12 10.43 -9.56 0.42
C MET A 12 9.89 -10.90 -0.04
N LEU A 13 10.65 -11.96 0.27
CA LEU A 13 10.12 -13.30 0.25
C LEU A 13 9.17 -13.49 1.44
N ARG A 14 7.91 -13.82 1.17
CA ARG A 14 6.93 -14.19 2.17
C ARG A 14 6.94 -15.70 2.39
N LEU A 15 7.06 -16.13 3.65
CA LEU A 15 6.95 -17.51 4.08
C LEU A 15 5.78 -17.67 5.05
N ALA A 16 4.78 -18.46 4.66
CA ALA A 16 3.58 -18.70 5.47
C ALA A 16 3.36 -20.19 5.70
N PRO A 17 3.06 -20.66 6.93
CA PRO A 17 2.56 -22.01 7.13
C PRO A 17 1.29 -22.25 6.29
N PRO A 18 0.98 -23.49 5.92
CA PRO A 18 -0.25 -23.82 5.22
C PRO A 18 -1.52 -23.45 6.03
N GLY A 19 -2.49 -22.85 5.39
CA GLY A 19 -3.80 -22.52 5.98
C GLY A 19 -3.68 -21.67 7.26
N PHE A 20 -4.17 -22.20 8.37
CA PHE A 20 -4.18 -21.54 9.68
C PHE A 20 -3.20 -22.17 10.68
N GLU A 21 -2.23 -22.96 10.20
CA GLU A 21 -1.22 -23.55 11.05
C GLU A 21 -0.35 -22.49 11.73
N ARG A 22 0.17 -22.88 12.91
CA ARG A 22 1.16 -22.08 13.64
C ARG A 22 2.56 -22.26 13.00
N PHE A 23 3.47 -21.32 13.25
CA PHE A 23 4.85 -21.47 12.83
C PHE A 23 5.42 -22.82 13.30
N LEU A 24 5.96 -23.59 12.35
CA LEU A 24 6.59 -24.91 12.56
C LEU A 24 5.64 -25.99 13.15
N GLN A 25 4.33 -25.80 13.03
CA GLN A 25 3.36 -26.87 13.33
C GLN A 25 3.51 -28.01 12.30
N SER A 26 3.77 -27.67 11.03
CA SER A 26 4.29 -28.60 10.02
C SER A 26 5.66 -28.11 9.52
N PRO A 27 6.50 -28.97 8.91
CA PRO A 27 7.81 -28.58 8.38
C PRO A 27 7.71 -27.92 7.00
N GLN A 28 6.63 -27.15 6.72
CA GLN A 28 6.36 -26.58 5.41
C GLN A 28 6.11 -25.09 5.52
N PHE A 29 6.57 -24.36 4.49
CA PHE A 29 6.21 -22.97 4.24
C PHE A 29 5.81 -22.78 2.77
N LEU A 30 4.71 -22.10 2.54
CA LEU A 30 4.33 -21.57 1.23
C LEU A 30 5.15 -20.30 0.98
N ALA A 31 5.97 -20.32 -0.06
CA ALA A 31 6.80 -19.22 -0.46
C ALA A 31 6.07 -18.36 -1.51
N THR A 32 5.89 -17.09 -1.20
CA THR A 32 5.28 -16.09 -2.09
C THR A 32 6.04 -14.76 -1.96
N TRP A 33 5.52 -13.70 -2.56
CA TRP A 33 6.14 -12.37 -2.53
C TRP A 33 5.22 -11.36 -1.88
N GLY A 34 5.81 -10.36 -1.22
CA GLY A 34 5.08 -9.25 -0.64
C GLY A 34 5.96 -8.02 -0.41
N GLY A 35 5.35 -6.87 -0.54
CA GLY A 35 5.94 -5.56 -0.35
C GLY A 35 4.96 -4.49 -0.79
N GLY A 36 4.72 -3.47 0.03
CA GLY A 36 3.62 -2.51 -0.18
C GLY A 36 3.57 -1.97 -1.59
N GLU A 37 4.66 -1.40 -2.06
CA GLU A 37 4.73 -0.76 -3.38
C GLU A 37 4.73 -1.78 -4.54
N ALA A 38 5.27 -2.99 -4.32
CA ALA A 38 5.18 -4.08 -5.28
C ALA A 38 3.75 -4.62 -5.37
N ASN A 39 3.04 -4.71 -4.23
CA ASN A 39 1.63 -5.09 -4.18
C ASN A 39 0.78 -4.10 -4.97
N VAL A 40 1.04 -2.79 -4.83
CA VAL A 40 0.38 -1.73 -5.61
C VAL A 40 0.67 -1.88 -7.11
N ALA A 41 1.94 -2.08 -7.50
CA ALA A 41 2.29 -2.25 -8.92
C ALA A 41 1.58 -3.46 -9.56
N VAL A 42 1.56 -4.60 -8.85
CA VAL A 42 0.86 -5.80 -9.32
C VAL A 42 -0.64 -5.56 -9.40
N ALA A 43 -1.25 -4.90 -8.41
CA ALA A 43 -2.67 -4.62 -8.42
C ALA A 43 -3.06 -3.72 -9.61
N ILE A 44 -2.32 -2.65 -9.88
CA ILE A 44 -2.53 -1.78 -11.05
C ILE A 44 -2.48 -2.60 -12.36
N ALA A 45 -1.47 -3.48 -12.50
CA ALA A 45 -1.37 -4.33 -13.70
C ALA A 45 -2.56 -5.29 -13.83
N GLN A 46 -3.05 -5.86 -12.72
CA GLN A 46 -4.23 -6.74 -12.72
C GLN A 46 -5.53 -5.99 -13.03
N PHE A 47 -5.60 -4.69 -12.73
CA PHE A 47 -6.71 -3.84 -13.16
C PHE A 47 -6.63 -3.43 -14.65
N GLY A 48 -5.56 -3.82 -15.36
CA GLY A 48 -5.34 -3.48 -16.78
C GLY A 48 -4.58 -2.18 -17.00
N GLY A 49 -4.08 -1.53 -15.93
CA GLY A 49 -3.23 -0.34 -16.02
C GLY A 49 -1.76 -0.69 -16.28
N ARG A 50 -0.99 0.28 -16.74
CA ARG A 50 0.47 0.13 -16.87
C ARG A 50 1.15 0.46 -15.56
N SER A 51 2.01 -0.44 -15.10
CA SER A 51 2.77 -0.23 -13.84
C SER A 51 4.24 -0.58 -13.98
N ARG A 52 5.07 0.13 -13.23
CA ARG A 52 6.51 -0.11 -13.08
C ARG A 52 6.88 -0.19 -11.63
N PHE A 53 7.63 -1.23 -11.27
CA PHE A 53 8.19 -1.36 -9.93
C PHE A 53 9.69 -1.04 -9.93
N ILE A 54 10.10 -0.16 -9.01
CA ILE A 54 11.48 0.28 -8.83
C ILE A 54 11.94 -0.20 -7.45
N THR A 55 13.10 -0.82 -7.38
CA THR A 55 13.71 -1.28 -6.13
C THR A 55 15.21 -1.54 -6.31
N VAL A 56 15.88 -1.87 -5.21
CA VAL A 56 17.25 -2.41 -5.22
C VAL A 56 17.20 -3.86 -4.77
N LEU A 57 17.67 -4.79 -5.63
CA LEU A 57 17.75 -6.22 -5.34
C LEU A 57 19.20 -6.65 -5.15
N PRO A 58 19.47 -7.71 -4.38
CA PRO A 58 20.83 -8.26 -4.24
C PRO A 58 21.36 -8.79 -5.57
N ARG A 59 22.69 -8.64 -5.77
CA ARG A 59 23.39 -9.22 -6.93
C ARG A 59 23.45 -10.75 -6.79
N ALA A 60 23.44 -11.44 -7.94
CA ALA A 60 23.62 -12.89 -8.03
C ALA A 60 22.77 -13.70 -7.02
N ASN A 61 21.49 -13.33 -6.87
CA ASN A 61 20.54 -13.99 -5.97
C ASN A 61 19.42 -14.66 -6.78
N PRO A 62 19.40 -16.00 -6.89
CA PRO A 62 18.39 -16.72 -7.69
C PRO A 62 16.96 -16.51 -7.21
N ILE A 63 16.74 -16.26 -5.91
CA ILE A 63 15.41 -15.97 -5.38
C ILE A 63 14.96 -14.58 -5.87
N ALA A 64 15.83 -13.58 -5.82
CA ALA A 64 15.53 -12.26 -6.39
C ALA A 64 15.29 -12.30 -7.92
N ASP A 65 15.95 -13.23 -8.63
CA ASP A 65 15.72 -13.44 -10.07
C ASP A 65 14.35 -14.09 -10.32
N ALA A 66 13.92 -15.02 -9.47
CA ALA A 66 12.60 -15.63 -9.53
C ALA A 66 11.49 -14.56 -9.33
N PHE A 67 11.72 -13.58 -8.46
CA PHE A 67 10.80 -12.44 -8.29
C PHE A 67 10.62 -11.63 -9.60
N LEU A 68 11.69 -11.38 -10.35
CA LEU A 68 11.57 -10.70 -11.65
C LEU A 68 10.71 -11.49 -12.64
N GLY A 69 10.79 -12.82 -12.60
CA GLY A 69 9.89 -13.69 -13.38
C GLY A 69 8.42 -13.52 -12.97
N GLU A 70 8.16 -13.41 -11.68
CA GLU A 70 6.82 -13.19 -11.15
C GLU A 70 6.27 -11.81 -11.57
N LEU A 71 7.05 -10.73 -11.46
CA LEU A 71 6.63 -9.41 -11.94
C LEU A 71 6.25 -9.41 -13.43
N ARG A 72 7.07 -10.05 -14.27
CA ARG A 72 6.78 -10.19 -15.70
C ARG A 72 5.50 -10.97 -15.96
N ARG A 73 5.23 -12.02 -15.17
CA ARG A 73 3.98 -12.80 -15.25
C ARG A 73 2.75 -11.95 -14.96
N PHE A 74 2.87 -10.96 -14.09
CA PHE A 74 1.81 -10.00 -13.79
C PHE A 74 1.79 -8.78 -14.74
N GLY A 75 2.72 -8.67 -15.69
CA GLY A 75 2.79 -7.56 -16.63
C GLY A 75 3.37 -6.26 -16.05
N VAL A 76 4.08 -6.35 -14.90
CA VAL A 76 4.75 -5.18 -14.29
C VAL A 76 6.09 -4.92 -14.95
N GLU A 77 6.35 -3.68 -15.39
CA GLU A 77 7.65 -3.26 -15.90
C GLU A 77 8.71 -3.33 -14.78
N SER A 78 9.79 -4.09 -15.02
CA SER A 78 10.85 -4.36 -14.03
C SER A 78 12.27 -4.10 -14.53
N ASP A 79 12.41 -3.51 -15.72
CA ASP A 79 13.68 -3.24 -16.38
C ASP A 79 14.49 -2.09 -15.75
N ARG A 80 13.89 -1.36 -14.82
CA ARG A 80 14.52 -0.28 -14.04
C ARG A 80 14.95 -0.69 -12.65
N ILE A 81 14.84 -1.97 -12.29
CA ILE A 81 15.31 -2.50 -11.01
C ILE A 81 16.83 -2.51 -10.95
N VAL A 82 17.38 -1.96 -9.87
CA VAL A 82 18.84 -1.86 -9.67
C VAL A 82 19.34 -3.11 -8.91
N ARG A 83 20.55 -3.55 -9.23
CA ARG A 83 21.26 -4.61 -8.49
C ARG A 83 22.33 -4.02 -7.59
N GLY A 84 22.18 -4.25 -6.27
CA GLY A 84 23.07 -3.72 -5.23
C GLY A 84 23.68 -4.78 -4.33
N SER A 85 24.39 -4.33 -3.31
CA SER A 85 24.84 -5.18 -2.21
C SER A 85 23.68 -5.48 -1.24
N GLY A 86 23.90 -6.37 -0.28
CA GLY A 86 22.89 -6.75 0.70
C GLY A 86 22.18 -8.04 0.36
N ARG A 87 21.08 -8.29 1.07
CA ARG A 87 20.27 -9.52 0.95
C ARG A 87 18.85 -9.20 0.49
N LEU A 88 18.11 -10.20 0.11
CA LEU A 88 16.66 -10.10 -0.03
C LEU A 88 16.01 -10.14 1.37
N GLY A 89 15.10 -9.23 1.65
CA GLY A 89 14.29 -9.27 2.86
C GLY A 89 13.37 -10.49 2.87
N ILE A 90 13.12 -11.02 4.06
CA ILE A 90 12.18 -12.14 4.27
C ILE A 90 11.20 -11.72 5.36
N TYR A 91 9.96 -12.16 5.26
CA TYR A 91 9.06 -12.12 6.38
C TYR A 91 8.24 -13.40 6.48
N PHE A 92 7.92 -13.74 7.72
CA PHE A 92 7.09 -14.89 8.04
C PHE A 92 5.72 -14.37 8.49
N VAL A 93 4.65 -14.99 8.01
CA VAL A 93 3.29 -14.63 8.42
C VAL A 93 2.49 -15.85 8.81
N GLU A 94 1.99 -15.86 10.03
CA GLU A 94 1.03 -16.83 10.55
C GLU A 94 -0.36 -16.24 10.44
N THR A 95 -1.22 -16.86 9.67
CA THR A 95 -2.61 -16.41 9.47
C THR A 95 -3.42 -16.57 10.76
N GLY A 96 -4.09 -15.52 11.17
CA GLY A 96 -4.99 -15.52 12.31
C GLY A 96 -6.31 -16.24 12.02
N ALA A 97 -7.00 -16.64 13.07
CA ALA A 97 -8.34 -17.25 12.98
C ALA A 97 -9.17 -16.88 14.22
N ASN A 98 -10.40 -16.45 14.04
CA ASN A 98 -11.30 -16.01 15.12
C ASN A 98 -10.63 -14.96 16.03
N GLN A 99 -10.41 -15.26 17.31
CA GLN A 99 -9.77 -14.39 18.30
C GLN A 99 -8.24 -14.46 18.26
N ARG A 100 -7.65 -15.42 17.53
CA ARG A 100 -6.22 -15.53 17.40
C ARG A 100 -5.71 -14.56 16.30
N PRO A 101 -4.94 -13.51 16.64
CA PRO A 101 -4.44 -12.56 15.66
C PRO A 101 -3.41 -13.21 14.74
N SER A 102 -3.26 -12.66 13.53
CA SER A 102 -2.13 -12.95 12.66
C SER A 102 -0.83 -12.48 13.31
N LYS A 103 0.26 -13.20 13.07
CA LYS A 103 1.61 -12.82 13.52
C LYS A 103 2.52 -12.62 12.32
N VAL A 104 3.32 -11.56 12.37
CA VAL A 104 4.34 -11.26 11.37
C VAL A 104 5.69 -11.17 12.05
N VAL A 105 6.68 -11.86 11.48
CA VAL A 105 8.09 -11.78 11.90
C VAL A 105 8.90 -11.32 10.69
N TYR A 106 9.59 -10.19 10.84
CA TYR A 106 10.45 -9.65 9.78
C TYR A 106 11.89 -10.07 9.98
N ASP A 107 12.52 -10.52 8.91
CA ASP A 107 13.94 -10.73 8.75
C ASP A 107 14.41 -9.95 7.52
N ARG A 108 14.55 -8.64 7.67
CA ARG A 108 14.80 -7.68 6.58
C ARG A 108 15.97 -6.74 6.85
N GLU A 109 16.66 -6.90 7.97
CA GLU A 109 17.84 -6.10 8.28
C GLU A 109 18.90 -6.27 7.20
N SER A 110 19.57 -5.17 6.84
CA SER A 110 20.56 -5.14 5.77
C SER A 110 20.06 -5.64 4.40
N SER A 111 18.76 -5.53 4.14
CA SER A 111 18.23 -5.78 2.79
C SER A 111 18.85 -4.81 1.78
N ALA A 112 18.89 -5.21 0.51
CA ALA A 112 19.59 -4.45 -0.52
C ALA A 112 19.08 -3.00 -0.63
N ILE A 113 17.78 -2.78 -0.49
CA ILE A 113 17.19 -1.45 -0.48
C ILE A 113 17.50 -0.68 0.81
N ALA A 114 17.52 -1.36 1.97
CA ALA A 114 17.79 -0.72 3.25
C ALA A 114 19.23 -0.16 3.35
N ILE A 115 20.18 -0.76 2.65
CA ILE A 115 21.57 -0.31 2.62
C ILE A 115 21.98 0.42 1.34
N ALA A 116 21.04 0.57 0.39
CA ALA A 116 21.28 1.31 -0.84
C ALA A 116 21.52 2.79 -0.54
N ARG A 117 22.54 3.38 -1.17
CA ARG A 117 22.94 4.76 -0.90
C ARG A 117 22.13 5.75 -1.75
N PRO A 118 21.90 6.96 -1.25
CA PRO A 118 21.42 8.07 -2.08
C PRO A 118 22.22 8.19 -3.38
N GLY A 119 21.53 8.51 -4.48
CA GLY A 119 22.14 8.56 -5.82
C GLY A 119 22.43 7.19 -6.47
N SER A 120 22.11 6.06 -5.83
CA SER A 120 22.30 4.72 -6.42
C SER A 120 21.27 4.37 -7.48
N ILE A 121 20.18 5.12 -7.56
CA ILE A 121 19.11 4.95 -8.57
C ILE A 121 19.14 6.16 -9.49
N ASP A 122 19.24 5.90 -10.80
CA ASP A 122 19.02 6.90 -11.83
C ASP A 122 17.52 7.19 -11.94
N TRP A 123 17.06 8.18 -11.19
CA TRP A 123 15.64 8.54 -11.12
C TRP A 123 15.11 9.10 -12.45
N ASP A 124 15.95 9.74 -13.27
CA ASP A 124 15.52 10.23 -14.57
C ASP A 124 15.15 9.08 -15.50
N ARG A 125 15.94 8.01 -15.48
CA ARG A 125 15.67 6.79 -16.21
C ARG A 125 14.56 5.96 -15.55
N ALA A 126 14.55 5.85 -14.24
CA ALA A 126 13.59 5.05 -13.50
C ALA A 126 12.14 5.58 -13.64
N LEU A 127 11.99 6.91 -13.71
CA LEU A 127 10.70 7.59 -13.82
C LEU A 127 10.34 8.00 -15.27
N GLU A 128 11.12 7.57 -16.27
CA GLU A 128 10.86 7.89 -17.66
C GLU A 128 9.44 7.45 -18.08
N GLY A 129 8.64 8.41 -18.56
CA GLY A 129 7.26 8.19 -18.98
C GLY A 129 6.24 7.99 -17.85
N ALA A 130 6.66 7.99 -16.58
CA ALA A 130 5.74 7.87 -15.46
C ALA A 130 4.92 9.17 -15.31
N THR A 131 3.61 9.03 -15.24
CA THR A 131 2.66 10.13 -14.96
C THR A 131 2.19 10.12 -13.52
N TRP A 132 2.41 9.01 -12.82
CA TRP A 132 2.10 8.83 -11.40
C TRP A 132 3.24 8.09 -10.71
N PHE A 133 3.53 8.50 -9.48
CA PHE A 133 4.51 7.85 -8.62
C PHE A 133 3.90 7.54 -7.25
N HIS A 134 4.13 6.33 -6.76
CA HIS A 134 3.63 5.87 -5.47
C HIS A 134 4.75 5.34 -4.56
N ILE A 135 4.67 5.70 -3.28
CA ILE A 135 5.57 5.21 -2.22
C ILE A 135 4.79 5.02 -0.93
N THR A 136 5.29 4.19 -0.02
CA THR A 136 4.74 4.04 1.33
C THR A 136 5.73 4.51 2.41
N GLY A 137 5.23 4.77 3.60
CA GLY A 137 6.03 5.07 4.79
C GLY A 137 6.85 3.88 5.31
N ILE A 138 6.72 2.70 4.71
CA ILE A 138 7.55 1.54 5.03
C ILE A 138 8.98 1.75 4.55
N THR A 139 9.15 2.23 3.32
CA THR A 139 10.47 2.43 2.72
C THR A 139 11.36 3.38 3.54
N PRO A 140 10.94 4.60 3.95
CA PRO A 140 11.75 5.47 4.78
C PRO A 140 11.96 4.95 6.22
N ALA A 141 11.13 4.02 6.68
CA ALA A 141 11.26 3.42 8.00
C ALA A 141 12.40 2.38 8.13
N LEU A 142 12.96 1.91 7.01
CA LEU A 142 13.97 0.85 6.99
C LEU A 142 15.33 1.28 7.52
N SER A 143 15.78 2.47 7.13
CA SER A 143 17.09 3.04 7.48
C SER A 143 17.15 4.52 7.10
N GLU A 144 18.16 5.23 7.61
CA GLU A 144 18.45 6.60 7.20
C GLU A 144 18.71 6.70 5.69
N SER A 145 19.46 5.76 5.13
CA SER A 145 19.76 5.71 3.69
C SER A 145 18.49 5.50 2.84
N ALA A 146 17.62 4.59 3.26
CA ALA A 146 16.33 4.36 2.59
C ALA A 146 15.39 5.58 2.70
N ALA A 147 15.42 6.30 3.84
CA ALA A 147 14.65 7.53 4.01
C ALA A 147 15.15 8.64 3.05
N GLN A 148 16.46 8.77 2.86
CA GLN A 148 17.05 9.71 1.89
C GLN A 148 16.66 9.32 0.45
N LEU A 149 16.74 8.04 0.08
CA LEU A 149 16.29 7.56 -1.24
C LEU A 149 14.79 7.80 -1.46
N ALA A 150 13.97 7.61 -0.42
CA ALA A 150 12.54 7.90 -0.49
C ALA A 150 12.29 9.40 -0.75
N LEU A 151 13.03 10.28 -0.10
CA LEU A 151 12.93 11.73 -0.32
C LEU A 151 13.39 12.11 -1.74
N GLU A 152 14.53 11.59 -2.21
CA GLU A 152 14.99 11.77 -3.60
C GLU A 152 13.90 11.36 -4.60
N SER A 153 13.25 10.21 -4.37
CA SER A 153 12.26 9.65 -5.30
C SER A 153 11.04 10.57 -5.46
N VAL A 154 10.49 11.09 -4.35
CA VAL A 154 9.30 11.96 -4.40
C VAL A 154 9.64 13.34 -4.96
N GLN A 155 10.84 13.87 -4.69
CA GLN A 155 11.33 15.11 -5.26
C GLN A 155 11.46 14.98 -6.78
N LYS A 156 12.13 13.94 -7.26
CA LYS A 156 12.33 13.68 -8.68
C LYS A 156 11.03 13.42 -9.41
N ALA A 157 10.12 12.65 -8.82
CA ALA A 157 8.79 12.43 -9.40
C ALA A 157 8.02 13.75 -9.57
N LYS A 158 8.04 14.61 -8.55
CA LYS A 158 7.41 15.93 -8.61
C LYS A 158 8.05 16.85 -9.64
N GLU A 159 9.39 16.92 -9.68
CA GLU A 159 10.17 17.71 -10.67
C GLU A 159 9.81 17.30 -12.11
N ARG A 160 9.55 16.03 -12.36
CA ARG A 160 9.13 15.48 -13.67
C ARG A 160 7.65 15.67 -13.98
N GLY A 161 6.89 16.30 -13.09
CA GLY A 161 5.45 16.56 -13.26
C GLY A 161 4.54 15.37 -13.01
N ALA A 162 5.05 14.28 -12.42
CA ALA A 162 4.20 13.15 -12.04
C ALA A 162 3.32 13.52 -10.83
N THR A 163 2.11 12.97 -10.79
CA THR A 163 1.31 12.97 -9.57
C THR A 163 1.95 12.03 -8.55
N VAL A 164 2.22 12.53 -7.36
CA VAL A 164 2.84 11.74 -6.28
C VAL A 164 1.78 11.34 -5.27
N SER A 165 1.67 10.04 -4.98
CA SER A 165 0.86 9.50 -3.87
C SER A 165 1.75 8.86 -2.82
N ILE A 166 1.37 9.03 -1.56
CA ILE A 166 2.04 8.42 -0.42
C ILE A 166 1.01 7.74 0.48
N ASP A 167 1.26 6.48 0.83
CA ASP A 167 0.55 5.80 1.90
C ASP A 167 1.43 5.89 3.16
N LEU A 168 0.92 6.51 4.23
CA LEU A 168 1.68 6.73 5.46
C LEU A 168 2.08 5.41 6.12
N ASN A 169 1.23 4.41 6.07
CA ASN A 169 1.50 3.00 6.35
C ASN A 169 2.41 2.77 7.58
N PHE A 170 2.09 3.42 8.70
CA PHE A 170 2.89 3.36 9.91
C PHE A 170 3.06 1.92 10.40
N ARG A 171 4.30 1.58 10.76
CA ARG A 171 4.67 0.30 11.36
C ARG A 171 5.55 0.52 12.58
N LYS A 172 4.98 0.44 13.77
CA LYS A 172 5.64 0.69 15.06
C LYS A 172 7.01 0.02 15.20
N ASN A 173 7.18 -1.17 14.62
CA ASN A 173 8.39 -1.98 14.78
C ASN A 173 9.51 -1.68 13.75
N LEU A 174 9.29 -0.76 12.79
CA LEU A 174 10.28 -0.46 11.74
C LEU A 174 11.16 0.75 12.06
N TRP A 175 10.62 1.80 12.66
CA TRP A 175 11.34 3.05 12.96
C TRP A 175 12.38 2.85 14.08
N LYS A 176 13.56 2.28 13.74
CA LYS A 176 14.60 1.88 14.72
C LYS A 176 15.98 2.49 14.44
N TRP A 177 16.11 3.34 13.44
CA TRP A 177 17.39 3.91 12.99
C TRP A 177 17.68 5.30 13.56
N GLY A 178 17.00 5.72 14.63
CA GLY A 178 17.26 6.92 15.38
C GLY A 178 16.32 8.10 15.13
N LYS A 179 15.40 8.00 14.15
CA LYS A 179 14.31 8.96 13.95
C LYS A 179 12.95 8.26 14.01
N SER A 180 11.96 8.99 14.48
CA SER A 180 10.56 8.60 14.49
C SER A 180 9.86 8.96 13.17
N ALA A 181 8.69 8.37 12.93
CA ALA A 181 7.93 8.64 11.72
C ALA A 181 7.59 10.13 11.55
N HIS A 182 7.16 10.81 12.62
CA HIS A 182 6.77 12.23 12.56
C HIS A 182 7.94 13.19 12.29
N GLU A 183 9.20 12.76 12.44
CA GLU A 183 10.38 13.56 12.08
C GLU A 183 10.75 13.44 10.60
N VAL A 184 10.26 12.40 9.91
CA VAL A 184 10.65 12.07 8.53
C VAL A 184 9.50 12.21 7.55
N MET A 185 8.32 11.67 7.88
CA MET A 185 7.19 11.61 6.96
C MET A 185 6.66 12.96 6.47
N PRO A 186 6.63 14.04 7.30
CA PRO A 186 6.20 15.36 6.83
C PRO A 186 7.01 15.87 5.64
N ASP A 187 8.32 15.58 5.59
CA ASP A 187 9.17 16.05 4.50
C ASP A 187 8.85 15.32 3.18
N LEU A 188 8.44 14.03 3.23
CA LEU A 188 7.96 13.33 2.06
C LEU A 188 6.57 13.84 1.62
N VAL A 189 5.65 14.01 2.58
CA VAL A 189 4.27 14.46 2.31
C VAL A 189 4.22 15.83 1.65
N LYS A 190 5.16 16.74 1.94
CA LYS A 190 5.30 18.05 1.25
C LYS A 190 5.50 17.95 -0.27
N HIS A 191 5.88 16.76 -0.76
CA HIS A 191 6.03 16.50 -2.21
C HIS A 191 4.85 15.72 -2.80
N ALA A 192 3.93 15.21 -1.97
CA ALA A 192 2.79 14.43 -2.41
C ALA A 192 1.61 15.30 -2.88
N HIS A 193 0.78 14.73 -3.74
CA HIS A 193 -0.52 15.25 -4.17
C HIS A 193 -1.67 14.47 -3.55
N VAL A 194 -1.43 13.19 -3.24
CA VAL A 194 -2.39 12.28 -2.61
C VAL A 194 -1.75 11.68 -1.37
N CYS A 195 -2.43 11.76 -0.24
CA CYS A 195 -2.07 11.06 0.98
C CYS A 195 -3.10 9.98 1.27
N ILE A 196 -2.64 8.79 1.58
CA ILE A 196 -3.44 7.65 2.03
C ILE A 196 -3.01 7.35 3.47
N ALA A 197 -3.97 7.15 4.36
CA ALA A 197 -3.69 6.95 5.77
C ALA A 197 -4.84 6.18 6.45
N ASN A 198 -4.62 5.75 7.66
CA ASN A 198 -5.66 5.56 8.66
C ASN A 198 -5.49 6.62 9.77
N GLU A 199 -6.33 6.58 10.78
CA GLU A 199 -6.28 7.53 11.90
C GLU A 199 -4.94 7.46 12.66
N GLU A 200 -4.48 6.24 13.00
CA GLU A 200 -3.19 6.03 13.68
C GLU A 200 -2.02 6.57 12.82
N ASP A 201 -2.09 6.40 11.52
CA ASP A 201 -1.06 6.91 10.60
C ASP A 201 -0.97 8.44 10.66
N CYS A 202 -2.11 9.15 10.66
CA CYS A 202 -2.13 10.62 10.78
C CYS A 202 -1.50 11.07 12.09
N GLN A 203 -1.82 10.41 13.20
CA GLN A 203 -1.25 10.71 14.51
C GLN A 203 0.26 10.42 14.55
N LYS A 204 0.67 9.21 14.16
CA LYS A 204 2.06 8.74 14.34
C LYS A 204 3.04 9.30 13.30
N CYS A 205 2.58 9.56 12.07
CA CYS A 205 3.43 10.08 10.99
C CYS A 205 3.40 11.60 10.87
N LEU A 206 2.27 12.24 11.20
CA LEU A 206 2.09 13.68 10.98
C LEU A 206 1.91 14.47 12.27
N ASN A 207 1.78 13.80 13.40
CA ASN A 207 1.45 14.38 14.70
C ASN A 207 0.15 15.21 14.65
N ILE A 208 -0.84 14.69 13.89
CA ILE A 208 -2.16 15.30 13.75
C ILE A 208 -3.19 14.32 14.30
N GLU A 209 -3.91 14.73 15.32
CA GLU A 209 -4.98 13.99 15.96
C GLU A 209 -6.20 14.86 16.16
N VAL A 210 -7.35 14.24 16.30
CA VAL A 210 -8.62 14.87 16.64
C VAL A 210 -9.13 14.23 17.92
N ASP A 211 -9.44 15.06 18.89
CA ASP A 211 -9.95 14.63 20.20
C ASP A 211 -11.48 14.76 20.17
N ILE A 212 -12.17 13.71 19.75
CA ILE A 212 -13.63 13.64 19.75
C ILE A 212 -14.05 12.34 20.43
N ASP A 213 -14.90 12.49 21.45
CA ASP A 213 -15.50 11.37 22.19
C ASP A 213 -16.63 10.77 21.34
N VAL A 214 -16.42 9.58 20.77
CA VAL A 214 -17.28 8.99 19.73
C VAL A 214 -18.28 8.01 20.35
N GLU A 215 -19.56 8.37 20.40
CA GLU A 215 -20.65 7.46 20.77
C GLU A 215 -21.66 7.14 19.65
N SER A 216 -21.56 7.76 18.44
CA SER A 216 -22.50 7.52 17.32
C SER A 216 -21.84 7.64 15.95
N GLY A 217 -22.38 6.94 14.94
CA GLY A 217 -21.82 6.93 13.57
C GLY A 217 -21.86 8.28 12.82
N GLU A 218 -22.67 9.25 13.24
CA GLU A 218 -22.63 10.63 12.72
C GLU A 218 -21.40 11.37 13.25
N LEU A 219 -21.08 11.19 14.52
CA LEU A 219 -19.88 11.74 15.17
C LEU A 219 -18.59 11.19 14.53
N GLU A 220 -18.57 9.91 14.13
CA GLU A 220 -17.44 9.34 13.38
C GLU A 220 -17.19 10.06 12.06
N ARG A 221 -18.26 10.38 11.30
CA ARG A 221 -18.14 11.11 10.04
C ARG A 221 -17.56 12.51 10.25
N GLU A 222 -18.03 13.23 11.26
CA GLU A 222 -17.56 14.58 11.59
C GLU A 222 -16.10 14.56 12.02
N MET A 223 -15.70 13.58 12.84
CA MET A 223 -14.32 13.36 13.27
C MET A 223 -13.36 13.15 12.08
N TYR A 224 -13.72 12.27 11.15
CA TYR A 224 -12.87 12.01 9.98
C TYR A 224 -12.83 13.19 9.01
N SER A 225 -13.92 13.96 8.90
CA SER A 225 -13.93 15.20 8.12
C SER A 225 -12.99 16.23 8.73
N GLU A 226 -13.05 16.44 10.04
CA GLU A 226 -12.17 17.36 10.75
C GLU A 226 -10.69 16.92 10.68
N LEU A 227 -10.41 15.62 10.87
CA LEU A 227 -9.06 15.09 10.71
C LEU A 227 -8.53 15.37 9.31
N ALA A 228 -9.35 15.11 8.28
CA ALA A 228 -8.97 15.35 6.90
C ALA A 228 -8.71 16.84 6.63
N GLU A 229 -9.54 17.73 7.13
CA GLU A 229 -9.37 19.17 7.02
C GLU A 229 -8.07 19.66 7.68
N ARG A 230 -7.74 19.16 8.88
CA ARG A 230 -6.48 19.50 9.59
C ARG A 230 -5.25 19.04 8.81
N VAL A 231 -5.27 17.81 8.26
CA VAL A 231 -4.15 17.31 7.43
C VAL A 231 -4.01 18.15 6.17
N LEU A 232 -5.11 18.43 5.46
CA LEU A 232 -5.09 19.24 4.24
C LEU A 232 -4.69 20.70 4.52
N ALA A 233 -5.05 21.27 5.65
CA ALA A 233 -4.60 22.61 6.06
C ALA A 233 -3.10 22.62 6.32
N THR A 234 -2.56 21.60 6.99
CA THR A 234 -1.13 21.47 7.29
C THR A 234 -0.29 21.26 6.03
N PHE A 235 -0.81 20.53 5.05
CA PHE A 235 -0.14 20.20 3.79
C PHE A 235 -0.88 20.78 2.58
N PRO A 236 -0.67 22.05 2.22
CA PRO A 236 -1.41 22.73 1.15
C PRO A 236 -1.16 22.14 -0.26
N ASN A 237 -0.08 21.38 -0.43
CA ASN A 237 0.23 20.65 -1.67
C ASN A 237 -0.66 19.43 -1.93
N LEU A 238 -1.26 18.85 -0.91
CA LEU A 238 -2.17 17.71 -1.09
C LEU A 238 -3.45 18.16 -1.79
N LYS A 239 -3.85 17.44 -2.82
CA LYS A 239 -5.13 17.58 -3.51
C LYS A 239 -6.18 16.67 -2.89
N TRP A 240 -5.75 15.48 -2.44
CA TRP A 240 -6.62 14.45 -1.88
C TRP A 240 -6.01 13.83 -0.64
N LEU A 241 -6.84 13.60 0.35
CA LEU A 241 -6.56 12.74 1.48
C LEU A 241 -7.60 11.62 1.52
N ALA A 242 -7.16 10.37 1.49
CA ALA A 242 -8.01 9.20 1.69
C ALA A 242 -7.69 8.56 3.04
N ILE A 243 -8.73 8.28 3.83
CA ILE A 243 -8.59 7.60 5.13
C ILE A 243 -9.35 6.29 5.08
N THR A 244 -8.65 5.18 5.32
CA THR A 244 -9.27 3.85 5.44
C THR A 244 -9.87 3.66 6.82
N LEU A 245 -11.10 3.17 6.87
CA LEU A 245 -11.90 2.95 8.07
C LEU A 245 -12.08 1.45 8.27
N ARG A 246 -11.43 0.91 9.29
CA ARG A 246 -11.46 -0.53 9.57
C ARG A 246 -12.03 -0.79 10.95
N GLU A 247 -13.14 -1.51 11.00
CA GLU A 247 -13.71 -2.05 12.21
C GLU A 247 -13.20 -3.48 12.44
N SER A 248 -12.23 -3.66 13.32
CA SER A 248 -11.67 -4.99 13.60
C SER A 248 -12.54 -5.73 14.62
N LYS A 249 -13.41 -6.64 14.17
CA LYS A 249 -14.26 -7.47 15.03
C LYS A 249 -13.55 -8.76 15.47
N SER A 250 -12.79 -9.39 14.55
CA SER A 250 -11.93 -10.55 14.85
C SER A 250 -10.85 -10.71 13.79
N ALA A 251 -10.00 -11.75 13.90
CA ALA A 251 -9.04 -12.08 12.86
C ALA A 251 -9.70 -12.47 11.53
N SER A 252 -10.96 -12.95 11.56
CA SER A 252 -11.71 -13.42 10.40
C SER A 252 -12.85 -12.49 9.98
N HIS A 253 -13.08 -11.38 10.69
CA HIS A 253 -14.22 -10.50 10.47
C HIS A 253 -13.85 -9.03 10.66
N ASN A 254 -14.01 -8.22 9.62
CA ASN A 254 -13.83 -6.76 9.65
C ASN A 254 -15.03 -6.06 8.98
N GLY A 255 -15.41 -4.89 9.50
CA GLY A 255 -16.06 -3.86 8.71
C GLY A 255 -15.02 -3.07 7.92
N TRP A 256 -15.33 -2.66 6.69
CA TRP A 256 -14.40 -2.00 5.80
C TRP A 256 -15.07 -0.89 4.98
N SER A 257 -14.57 0.31 5.12
CA SER A 257 -14.97 1.50 4.35
C SER A 257 -13.81 2.48 4.24
N ALA A 258 -14.01 3.61 3.59
CA ALA A 258 -13.05 4.70 3.54
C ALA A 258 -13.73 6.04 3.27
N CYS A 259 -13.02 7.13 3.57
CA CYS A 259 -13.40 8.45 3.12
C CYS A 259 -12.33 9.07 2.23
N LEU A 260 -12.73 10.07 1.44
CA LEU A 260 -11.86 10.88 0.59
C LEU A 260 -12.24 12.34 0.73
N HIS A 261 -11.29 13.19 1.05
CA HIS A 261 -11.46 14.64 1.07
C HIS A 261 -10.62 15.28 -0.04
N ASN A 262 -11.26 16.08 -0.89
CA ASN A 262 -10.64 16.74 -2.05
C ASN A 262 -10.51 18.26 -1.89
N ARG A 263 -10.48 18.78 -0.65
CA ARG A 263 -10.51 20.19 -0.25
C ARG A 263 -11.85 20.89 -0.43
N LYS A 264 -12.81 20.32 -1.17
CA LYS A 264 -14.13 20.91 -1.44
C LYS A 264 -15.26 20.08 -0.85
N SER A 265 -15.07 18.77 -0.84
CA SER A 265 -16.09 17.82 -0.40
C SER A 265 -15.46 16.64 0.35
N PHE A 266 -16.20 16.15 1.33
CA PHE A 266 -15.91 14.93 2.07
C PHE A 266 -16.81 13.82 1.53
N LEU A 267 -16.21 12.79 0.96
CA LEU A 267 -16.87 11.63 0.39
C LEU A 267 -16.68 10.43 1.30
N LEU A 268 -17.74 9.68 1.56
CA LEU A 268 -17.71 8.42 2.31
C LEU A 268 -18.12 7.29 1.38
N SER A 269 -17.38 6.17 1.39
CA SER A 269 -17.68 5.00 0.58
C SER A 269 -18.84 4.16 1.13
N LYS A 270 -19.26 3.15 0.37
CA LYS A 270 -20.03 2.03 0.91
C LYS A 270 -19.23 1.33 2.00
N HIS A 271 -19.97 0.72 2.94
CA HIS A 271 -19.42 -0.15 3.96
C HIS A 271 -19.56 -1.62 3.52
N TYR A 272 -18.49 -2.41 3.68
CA TYR A 272 -18.44 -3.84 3.40
C TYR A 272 -18.23 -4.64 4.69
N GLU A 273 -19.09 -5.62 4.94
CA GLU A 273 -18.87 -6.64 5.99
C GLU A 273 -18.07 -7.80 5.40
N ILE A 274 -16.82 -7.96 5.85
CA ILE A 274 -15.92 -9.03 5.42
C ILE A 274 -15.90 -10.10 6.50
N THR A 275 -16.72 -11.13 6.36
CA THR A 275 -16.98 -12.14 7.41
C THR A 275 -16.05 -13.35 7.38
N ASN A 276 -15.37 -13.59 6.25
CA ASN A 276 -14.45 -14.72 6.05
C ASN A 276 -13.15 -14.25 5.42
N ILE A 277 -12.30 -13.65 6.24
CA ILE A 277 -11.00 -13.18 5.77
C ILE A 277 -10.08 -14.37 5.53
N VAL A 278 -9.67 -14.56 4.27
CA VAL A 278 -8.68 -15.56 3.85
C VAL A 278 -7.27 -15.05 4.14
N ASP A 279 -6.99 -13.81 3.74
CA ASP A 279 -5.72 -13.13 4.03
C ASP A 279 -5.94 -11.61 4.07
N ARG A 280 -5.46 -10.98 5.13
CA ARG A 280 -5.59 -9.52 5.32
C ARG A 280 -4.39 -8.73 4.83
N VAL A 281 -3.27 -9.42 4.56
CA VAL A 281 -2.05 -8.74 4.08
C VAL A 281 -2.28 -8.25 2.65
N GLY A 282 -1.85 -7.03 2.38
CA GLY A 282 -2.06 -6.38 1.08
C GLY A 282 -3.42 -5.70 0.89
N GLY A 283 -4.34 -5.74 1.89
CA GLY A 283 -5.64 -5.06 1.80
C GLY A 283 -5.50 -3.53 1.66
N GLY A 284 -4.61 -2.91 2.44
CA GLY A 284 -4.28 -1.47 2.30
C GLY A 284 -3.64 -1.15 0.96
N ASP A 285 -2.69 -1.98 0.51
CA ASP A 285 -2.02 -1.79 -0.78
C ASP A 285 -3.02 -1.92 -1.95
N SER A 286 -3.98 -2.85 -1.83
CA SER A 286 -5.07 -2.99 -2.80
C SER A 286 -6.00 -1.77 -2.82
N PHE A 287 -6.27 -1.17 -1.64
CA PHE A 287 -6.98 0.10 -1.56
C PHE A 287 -6.19 1.21 -2.26
N ALA A 288 -4.90 1.35 -1.96
CA ALA A 288 -4.04 2.36 -2.57
C ALA A 288 -3.99 2.21 -4.11
N ALA A 289 -3.79 0.98 -4.60
CA ALA A 289 -3.83 0.68 -6.03
C ALA A 289 -5.20 1.01 -6.65
N GLY A 290 -6.28 0.62 -6.00
CA GLY A 290 -7.64 0.91 -6.44
C GLY A 290 -7.95 2.40 -6.50
N LEU A 291 -7.46 3.18 -5.52
CA LEU A 291 -7.62 4.63 -5.51
C LEU A 291 -6.84 5.29 -6.65
N ILE A 292 -5.58 4.88 -6.86
CA ILE A 292 -4.74 5.38 -7.95
C ILE A 292 -5.37 5.05 -9.30
N TYR A 293 -5.80 3.79 -9.48
CA TYR A 293 -6.48 3.36 -10.70
C TYR A 293 -7.77 4.15 -10.93
N GLY A 294 -8.61 4.27 -9.91
CA GLY A 294 -9.85 5.02 -9.98
C GLY A 294 -9.63 6.50 -10.33
N LEU A 295 -8.71 7.19 -9.65
CA LEU A 295 -8.40 8.61 -9.93
C LEU A 295 -7.82 8.85 -11.33
N THR A 296 -7.30 7.81 -11.99
CA THR A 296 -6.75 7.90 -13.35
C THR A 296 -7.68 7.39 -14.45
N HIS A 297 -8.75 6.63 -14.12
CA HIS A 297 -9.60 5.95 -15.11
C HIS A 297 -11.11 6.17 -14.89
N SER A 298 -11.56 6.71 -13.74
CA SER A 298 -12.98 6.98 -13.48
C SER A 298 -13.34 8.44 -13.76
N ASP A 299 -14.62 8.68 -13.99
CA ASP A 299 -15.14 10.03 -14.29
C ASP A 299 -15.33 10.87 -13.01
N SER A 300 -15.33 10.26 -11.83
CA SER A 300 -15.53 10.95 -10.56
C SER A 300 -14.69 10.37 -9.41
N GLU A 301 -14.37 11.24 -8.46
CA GLU A 301 -13.65 10.84 -7.22
C GLU A 301 -14.48 9.89 -6.35
N LYS A 302 -15.82 9.98 -6.44
CA LYS A 302 -16.70 9.04 -5.75
C LYS A 302 -16.58 7.63 -6.31
N GLU A 303 -16.55 7.48 -7.64
CA GLU A 303 -16.30 6.18 -8.28
C GLU A 303 -14.92 5.64 -7.97
N ALA A 304 -13.90 6.51 -7.96
CA ALA A 304 -12.54 6.12 -7.57
C ALA A 304 -12.48 5.58 -6.13
N LEU A 305 -13.16 6.23 -5.19
CA LEU A 305 -13.26 5.79 -3.81
C LEU A 305 -14.00 4.45 -3.68
N GLU A 306 -15.14 4.29 -4.35
CA GLU A 306 -15.91 3.04 -4.34
C GLU A 306 -15.10 1.88 -4.93
N PHE A 307 -14.39 2.11 -6.03
CA PHE A 307 -13.49 1.13 -6.63
C PHE A 307 -12.37 0.72 -5.66
N ALA A 308 -11.74 1.67 -4.98
CA ALA A 308 -10.66 1.41 -4.03
C ALA A 308 -11.11 0.53 -2.86
N VAL A 309 -12.26 0.83 -2.27
CA VAL A 309 -12.81 0.05 -1.14
C VAL A 309 -13.24 -1.34 -1.59
N ALA A 310 -13.86 -1.47 -2.76
CA ALA A 310 -14.26 -2.77 -3.33
C ALA A 310 -13.04 -3.63 -3.67
N ALA A 311 -11.98 -3.05 -4.25
CA ALA A 311 -10.73 -3.76 -4.53
C ALA A 311 -10.09 -4.29 -3.24
N SER A 312 -10.01 -3.47 -2.20
CA SER A 312 -9.54 -3.90 -0.89
C SER A 312 -10.42 -5.01 -0.29
N CYS A 313 -11.73 -4.90 -0.40
CA CYS A 313 -12.66 -5.94 0.04
C CYS A 313 -12.37 -7.29 -0.64
N LEU A 314 -12.25 -7.31 -1.97
CA LEU A 314 -11.92 -8.52 -2.75
C LEU A 314 -10.57 -9.10 -2.35
N LYS A 315 -9.57 -8.25 -2.05
CA LYS A 315 -8.24 -8.71 -1.63
C LYS A 315 -8.30 -9.60 -0.39
N HIS A 316 -9.19 -9.35 0.54
CA HIS A 316 -9.33 -10.17 1.74
C HIS A 316 -9.78 -11.62 1.46
N SER A 317 -10.25 -11.92 0.25
CA SER A 317 -10.62 -13.28 -0.21
C SER A 317 -9.49 -14.03 -0.91
N ILE A 318 -8.32 -13.39 -1.11
CA ILE A 318 -7.19 -13.95 -1.88
C ILE A 318 -6.01 -14.23 -0.95
N PRO A 319 -5.47 -15.47 -0.91
CA PRO A 319 -4.26 -15.76 -0.16
C PRO A 319 -3.02 -15.11 -0.79
N GLY A 320 -2.07 -14.70 0.05
CA GLY A 320 -0.87 -13.97 -0.37
C GLY A 320 -1.10 -12.48 -0.49
N ASP A 321 -0.03 -11.70 -0.77
CA ASP A 321 -0.10 -10.24 -0.81
C ASP A 321 -0.67 -9.70 -2.12
N PHE A 322 -0.35 -10.34 -3.24
CA PHE A 322 -0.68 -9.85 -4.57
C PHE A 322 -2.16 -10.01 -4.92
N ASN A 323 -2.71 -8.99 -5.55
CA ASN A 323 -4.03 -9.06 -6.17
C ASN A 323 -4.03 -10.09 -7.33
N ARG A 324 -5.18 -10.79 -7.47
CA ARG A 324 -5.40 -11.78 -8.53
C ARG A 324 -6.81 -11.67 -9.14
N PHE A 325 -7.35 -10.47 -9.17
CA PHE A 325 -8.66 -10.16 -9.75
C PHE A 325 -8.57 -8.92 -10.64
N SER A 326 -9.47 -8.84 -11.62
CA SER A 326 -9.51 -7.79 -12.63
C SER A 326 -10.31 -6.56 -12.15
N ALA A 327 -10.18 -5.44 -12.89
CA ALA A 327 -11.02 -4.27 -12.66
C ALA A 327 -12.52 -4.59 -12.87
N GLU A 328 -12.86 -5.50 -13.78
CA GLU A 328 -14.25 -5.88 -14.02
C GLU A 328 -14.88 -6.58 -12.80
N GLU A 329 -14.13 -7.44 -12.11
CA GLU A 329 -14.58 -8.07 -10.86
C GLU A 329 -14.81 -7.01 -9.77
N VAL A 330 -13.94 -6.00 -9.68
CA VAL A 330 -14.11 -4.87 -8.75
C VAL A 330 -15.37 -4.08 -9.10
N PHE A 331 -15.56 -3.69 -10.36
CA PHE A 331 -16.77 -2.98 -10.80
C PHE A 331 -18.04 -3.82 -10.59
N SER A 332 -17.97 -5.14 -10.77
CA SER A 332 -19.09 -6.04 -10.48
C SER A 332 -19.50 -5.94 -9.00
N LEU A 333 -18.53 -5.95 -8.09
CA LEU A 333 -18.80 -5.78 -6.65
C LEU A 333 -19.39 -4.39 -6.34
N VAL A 334 -18.85 -3.32 -6.93
CA VAL A 334 -19.38 -1.95 -6.76
C VAL A 334 -20.85 -1.87 -7.17
N ARG A 335 -21.24 -2.55 -8.28
CA ARG A 335 -22.62 -2.60 -8.78
C ARG A 335 -23.55 -3.53 -7.99
N GLY A 336 -23.07 -4.18 -6.93
CA GLY A 336 -23.87 -5.08 -6.09
C GLY A 336 -23.80 -6.55 -6.47
N GLY A 337 -22.84 -6.97 -7.32
CA GLY A 337 -22.63 -8.35 -7.75
C GLY A 337 -22.05 -9.29 -6.68
N GLY A 338 -22.01 -8.89 -5.41
CA GLY A 338 -21.43 -9.65 -4.29
C GLY A 338 -22.21 -10.88 -3.82
N SER A 339 -23.09 -11.44 -4.65
CA SER A 339 -23.97 -12.58 -4.26
C SER A 339 -23.24 -13.93 -4.13
N GLY A 340 -21.93 -14.02 -4.49
CA GLY A 340 -21.18 -15.28 -4.48
C GLY A 340 -21.68 -16.35 -5.45
N ARG A 341 -22.60 -16.03 -6.36
CA ARG A 341 -23.09 -16.96 -7.38
C ARG A 341 -22.02 -17.23 -8.42
N VAL A 342 -21.99 -18.48 -8.93
CA VAL A 342 -21.08 -18.86 -10.01
C VAL A 342 -21.32 -17.96 -11.23
N GLN A 343 -20.32 -17.23 -11.64
CA GLN A 343 -20.31 -16.49 -12.91
C GLN A 343 -19.97 -17.48 -14.05
N ARG A 344 -20.78 -17.49 -15.10
CA ARG A 344 -20.62 -18.39 -16.27
C ARG A 344 -20.44 -17.57 -17.53
#